data_68731fe6500d1c853c04f8f0276bcb30
#
_entry.id   68731fe6500d1c853c04f8f0276bcb30
#
_cell.length_a   1.000
_cell.length_b   1.000
_cell.length_c   1.000
_cell.angle_alpha   90.00
_cell.angle_beta   90.00
_cell.angle_gamma   90.00
#
_symmetry.space_group_name_H-M   'P 1'
#
loop_
_entity.id
_entity.type
_entity.pdbx_description
1 polymer ?
#
loop_
_entity_poly.entity_id
_entity_poly.type
_entity_poly.pdbx_seq_one_letter_code
_entity_poly.pdbx_strand_id
1 'polypeptide(L)'
;VREAAVAAGAEDAVVSEVWAKGGEGGAKLAEAVVAACEKPSQLKFLYPLDIPIKEKIEAIATKVYGADGVDYSAAAERKINLYTKFGYDKLPINMAKTHLSLSHDPARKGVPKNYTLPIPDIRASVGAGFLYPLCGEMRTMPGLPSRPVFMEVDIDEEGKTVGLF
;
A
#
# COMPACT_ATOMS: atom_id res chain seq x y z
N VAL A 1 7.77 13.93 -17.01
CA VAL A 1 7.50 13.30 -15.68
C VAL A 1 8.51 13.78 -14.66
N ARG A 2 9.85 13.65 -14.90
CA ARG A 2 10.90 14.07 -13.95
C ARG A 2 10.76 15.55 -13.55
N GLU A 3 10.69 16.45 -14.51
CA GLU A 3 10.54 17.89 -14.28
C GLU A 3 9.28 18.21 -13.47
N ALA A 4 8.16 17.55 -13.78
CA ALA A 4 6.91 17.74 -13.04
C ALA A 4 6.99 17.21 -11.58
N ALA A 5 7.70 16.11 -11.35
CA ALA A 5 7.91 15.57 -10.01
C ALA A 5 8.77 16.52 -9.16
N VAL A 6 9.87 17.01 -9.69
CA VAL A 6 10.76 17.96 -9.00
C VAL A 6 10.04 19.30 -8.77
N ALA A 7 9.28 19.80 -9.75
CA ALA A 7 8.49 21.02 -9.59
C ALA A 7 7.38 20.87 -8.54
N ALA A 8 6.89 19.64 -8.30
CA ALA A 8 5.94 19.33 -7.25
C ALA A 8 6.57 19.11 -5.86
N GLY A 9 7.89 19.24 -5.74
CA GLY A 9 8.61 19.14 -4.47
C GLY A 9 9.32 17.82 -4.20
N ALA A 10 9.45 16.93 -5.20
CA ALA A 10 10.30 15.77 -5.06
C ALA A 10 11.79 16.18 -4.97
N GLU A 11 12.56 15.48 -4.14
CA GLU A 11 14.01 15.71 -3.99
C GLU A 11 14.76 15.44 -5.30
N ASP A 12 14.40 14.37 -5.97
CA ASP A 12 14.88 13.99 -7.30
C ASP A 12 13.86 13.07 -7.98
N ALA A 13 14.05 12.79 -9.26
CA ALA A 13 13.27 11.84 -10.02
C ALA A 13 14.15 11.18 -11.08
N VAL A 14 14.44 9.90 -10.90
CA VAL A 14 15.37 9.11 -11.71
C VAL A 14 14.65 8.03 -12.48
N VAL A 15 15.04 7.77 -13.71
CA VAL A 15 14.55 6.63 -14.49
C VAL A 15 15.19 5.35 -13.98
N SER A 16 14.37 4.37 -13.60
CA SER A 16 14.81 3.02 -13.27
C SER A 16 14.61 2.09 -14.46
N GLU A 17 15.63 1.38 -14.83
CA GLU A 17 15.63 0.36 -15.90
C GLU A 17 15.85 -1.05 -15.33
N VAL A 18 15.56 -1.26 -14.05
CA VAL A 18 15.78 -2.53 -13.34
C VAL A 18 15.10 -3.70 -14.06
N TRP A 19 13.90 -3.49 -14.59
CA TRP A 19 13.16 -4.54 -15.28
C TRP A 19 13.90 -5.04 -16.55
N ALA A 20 14.53 -4.14 -17.31
CA ALA A 20 15.21 -4.48 -18.55
C ALA A 20 16.70 -4.85 -18.36
N LYS A 21 17.35 -4.30 -17.33
CA LYS A 21 18.81 -4.37 -17.16
C LYS A 21 19.24 -4.94 -15.79
N GLY A 22 18.30 -5.45 -15.00
CA GLY A 22 18.59 -5.94 -13.66
C GLY A 22 19.21 -4.87 -12.75
N GLY A 23 20.14 -5.26 -11.87
CA GLY A 23 20.74 -4.37 -10.88
C GLY A 23 21.46 -3.15 -11.48
N GLU A 24 22.11 -3.29 -12.61
CA GLU A 24 22.78 -2.18 -13.33
C GLU A 24 21.77 -1.07 -13.69
N GLY A 25 20.56 -1.46 -14.13
CA GLY A 25 19.49 -0.51 -14.46
C GLY A 25 18.95 0.28 -13.26
N GLY A 26 19.27 -0.15 -12.03
CA GLY A 26 18.89 0.51 -10.77
C GLY A 26 19.98 1.41 -10.18
N ALA A 27 21.21 1.38 -10.67
CA ALA A 27 22.35 2.03 -10.04
C ALA A 27 22.12 3.55 -9.83
N LYS A 28 21.62 4.26 -10.84
CA LYS A 28 21.31 5.70 -10.71
C LYS A 28 20.24 6.01 -9.68
N LEU A 29 19.24 5.12 -9.55
CA LEU A 29 18.21 5.27 -8.51
C LEU A 29 18.82 5.04 -7.11
N ALA A 30 19.70 4.05 -6.96
CA ALA A 30 20.41 3.80 -5.71
C ALA A 30 21.29 5.00 -5.31
N GLU A 31 22.04 5.61 -6.23
CA GLU A 31 22.83 6.82 -5.99
C GLU A 31 21.96 7.99 -5.51
N ALA A 32 20.80 8.22 -6.14
CA ALA A 32 19.86 9.26 -5.73
C ALA A 32 19.28 8.99 -4.32
N VAL A 33 19.00 7.73 -3.99
CA VAL A 33 18.52 7.34 -2.64
C VAL A 33 19.63 7.56 -1.61
N VAL A 34 20.87 7.18 -1.89
CA VAL A 34 22.00 7.42 -0.98
C VAL A 34 22.16 8.92 -0.70
N ALA A 35 22.14 9.75 -1.75
CA ALA A 35 22.23 11.21 -1.59
C ALA A 35 21.07 11.79 -0.77
N ALA A 36 19.84 11.25 -0.94
CA ALA A 36 18.70 11.66 -0.14
C ALA A 36 18.83 11.24 1.34
N CYS A 37 19.45 10.07 1.61
CA CYS A 37 19.67 9.56 2.97
C CYS A 37 20.72 10.36 3.77
N GLU A 38 21.57 11.15 3.11
CA GLU A 38 22.52 12.05 3.78
C GLU A 38 21.84 13.27 4.41
N LYS A 39 20.60 13.56 4.01
CA LYS A 39 19.82 14.67 4.57
C LYS A 39 19.17 14.24 5.89
N PRO A 40 19.03 15.18 6.85
CA PRO A 40 18.36 14.87 8.11
C PRO A 40 16.89 14.50 7.87
N SER A 41 16.47 13.37 8.46
CA SER A 41 15.08 12.92 8.37
C SER A 41 14.15 13.84 9.17
N GLN A 42 13.03 14.22 8.57
CA GLN A 42 11.92 14.93 9.21
C GLN A 42 10.63 14.09 9.15
N LEU A 43 10.75 12.78 9.28
CA LEU A 43 9.63 11.86 9.23
C LEU A 43 8.55 12.26 10.25
N LYS A 44 7.34 12.45 9.78
CA LYS A 44 6.14 12.66 10.60
C LYS A 44 5.12 11.60 10.24
N PHE A 45 4.61 10.92 11.25
CA PHE A 45 3.49 10.00 11.05
C PHE A 45 2.24 10.78 10.63
N LEU A 46 1.44 10.17 9.77
CA LEU A 46 0.21 10.77 9.25
C LEU A 46 -0.84 10.99 10.35
N TYR A 47 -0.84 10.12 11.35
CA TYR A 47 -1.72 10.14 12.52
C TYR A 47 -1.03 9.48 13.74
N PRO A 48 -1.39 9.83 14.97
CA PRO A 48 -0.93 9.14 16.16
C PRO A 48 -1.65 7.79 16.32
N LEU A 49 -0.99 6.78 16.95
CA LEU A 49 -1.56 5.43 17.08
C LEU A 49 -2.66 5.31 18.15
N ASP A 50 -2.79 6.27 19.02
CA ASP A 50 -3.76 6.29 20.14
C ASP A 50 -5.11 6.90 19.81
N ILE A 51 -5.34 7.32 18.57
CA ILE A 51 -6.65 7.77 18.09
C ILE A 51 -7.53 6.60 17.63
N PRO A 52 -8.87 6.77 17.58
CA PRO A 52 -9.80 5.75 17.13
C PRO A 52 -9.52 5.17 15.74
N ILE A 53 -9.90 3.91 15.50
CA ILE A 53 -9.69 3.23 14.21
C ILE A 53 -10.26 4.05 13.04
N LYS A 54 -11.47 4.62 13.20
CA LYS A 54 -12.12 5.42 12.16
C LYS A 54 -11.32 6.67 11.81
N GLU A 55 -10.81 7.38 12.78
CA GLU A 55 -10.02 8.59 12.57
C GLU A 55 -8.72 8.29 11.83
N LYS A 56 -8.09 7.14 12.08
CA LYS A 56 -6.92 6.67 11.32
C LYS A 56 -7.27 6.42 9.85
N ILE A 57 -8.37 5.72 9.61
CA ILE A 57 -8.86 5.42 8.26
C ILE A 57 -9.19 6.72 7.51
N GLU A 58 -9.90 7.64 8.15
CA GLU A 58 -10.27 8.94 7.59
C GLU A 58 -9.04 9.80 7.28
N ALA A 59 -8.03 9.79 8.16
CA ALA A 59 -6.77 10.49 7.90
C ALA A 59 -6.07 9.98 6.63
N ILE A 60 -6.05 8.67 6.39
CA ILE A 60 -5.50 8.08 5.17
C ILE A 60 -6.38 8.44 3.97
N ALA A 61 -7.69 8.22 4.07
CA ALA A 61 -8.64 8.43 2.98
C ALA A 61 -8.63 9.89 2.48
N THR A 62 -8.63 10.84 3.40
CA THR A 62 -8.70 12.27 3.04
C THR A 62 -7.34 12.86 2.65
N LYS A 63 -6.30 12.62 3.45
CA LYS A 63 -4.98 13.25 3.26
C LYS A 63 -4.12 12.58 2.19
N VAL A 64 -4.26 11.25 2.00
CA VAL A 64 -3.46 10.50 1.02
C VAL A 64 -4.24 10.25 -0.26
N TYR A 65 -5.49 9.80 -0.17
CA TYR A 65 -6.28 9.45 -1.34
C TYR A 65 -7.12 10.60 -1.88
N GLY A 66 -7.37 11.64 -1.09
CA GLY A 66 -8.17 12.80 -1.49
C GLY A 66 -9.66 12.51 -1.58
N ALA A 67 -10.15 11.55 -0.79
CA ALA A 67 -11.58 11.29 -0.62
C ALA A 67 -12.25 12.41 0.19
N ASP A 68 -13.54 12.65 -0.05
CA ASP A 68 -14.33 13.62 0.71
C ASP A 68 -14.74 13.08 2.10
N GLY A 69 -14.69 11.76 2.28
CA GLY A 69 -15.03 11.07 3.52
C GLY A 69 -14.98 9.56 3.36
N VAL A 70 -15.44 8.85 4.38
CA VAL A 70 -15.46 7.38 4.46
C VAL A 70 -16.86 6.90 4.81
N ASP A 71 -17.32 5.86 4.13
CA ASP A 71 -18.57 5.18 4.42
C ASP A 71 -18.30 3.75 4.92
N TYR A 72 -18.92 3.38 6.03
CA TYR A 72 -18.71 2.10 6.69
C TYR A 72 -19.95 1.24 6.59
N SER A 73 -19.81 0.02 6.09
CA SER A 73 -20.90 -0.97 6.16
C SER A 73 -21.21 -1.36 7.61
N ALA A 74 -22.40 -1.89 7.84
CA ALA A 74 -22.75 -2.45 9.15
C ALA A 74 -21.81 -3.59 9.60
N ALA A 75 -21.20 -4.32 8.66
CA ALA A 75 -20.21 -5.35 8.96
C ALA A 75 -18.89 -4.75 9.46
N ALA A 76 -18.41 -3.71 8.78
CA ALA A 76 -17.21 -2.98 9.17
C ALA A 76 -17.38 -2.33 10.56
N GLU A 77 -18.55 -1.71 10.81
CA GLU A 77 -18.87 -1.10 12.10
C GLU A 77 -18.81 -2.10 13.25
N ARG A 78 -19.44 -3.28 13.08
CA ARG A 78 -19.38 -4.32 14.11
C ARG A 78 -17.96 -4.78 14.41
N LYS A 79 -17.13 -4.93 13.38
CA LYS A 79 -15.73 -5.35 13.55
C LYS A 79 -14.86 -4.25 14.16
N ILE A 80 -15.05 -2.99 13.79
CA ILE A 80 -14.37 -1.85 14.43
C ILE A 80 -14.64 -1.86 15.93
N ASN A 81 -15.93 -2.00 16.33
CA ASN A 81 -16.30 -2.07 17.74
C ASN A 81 -15.69 -3.29 18.45
N LEU A 82 -15.64 -4.45 17.78
CA LEU A 82 -15.02 -5.66 18.31
C LEU A 82 -13.50 -5.50 18.50
N TYR A 83 -12.81 -4.96 17.52
CA TYR A 83 -11.37 -4.74 17.57
C TYR A 83 -10.97 -3.68 18.62
N THR A 84 -11.80 -2.66 18.79
CA THR A 84 -11.63 -1.69 19.88
C THR A 84 -11.75 -2.37 21.25
N LYS A 85 -12.73 -3.26 21.45
CA LYS A 85 -12.87 -4.03 22.69
C LYS A 85 -11.69 -4.96 22.99
N PHE A 86 -11.02 -5.45 21.94
CA PHE A 86 -9.82 -6.28 22.07
C PHE A 86 -8.52 -5.47 22.26
N GLY A 87 -8.60 -4.13 22.26
CA GLY A 87 -7.43 -3.26 22.37
C GLY A 87 -6.62 -3.14 21.07
N TYR A 88 -7.19 -3.57 19.93
CA TYR A 88 -6.54 -3.46 18.61
C TYR A 88 -6.68 -2.08 17.98
N ASP A 89 -7.40 -1.18 18.63
CA ASP A 89 -7.52 0.22 18.24
C ASP A 89 -6.17 0.96 18.22
N LYS A 90 -5.15 0.45 18.90
CA LYS A 90 -3.79 0.98 18.89
C LYS A 90 -2.93 0.52 17.72
N LEU A 91 -3.42 -0.46 16.94
CA LEU A 91 -2.70 -0.94 15.77
C LEU A 91 -2.79 0.06 14.61
N PRO A 92 -1.75 0.16 13.76
CA PRO A 92 -1.79 0.96 12.53
C PRO A 92 -2.73 0.37 11.50
N ILE A 93 -3.08 1.19 10.52
CA ILE A 93 -3.98 0.84 9.42
C ILE A 93 -3.18 0.62 8.14
N ASN A 94 -3.45 -0.48 7.45
CA ASN A 94 -2.96 -0.78 6.12
C ASN A 94 -4.16 -0.91 5.16
N MET A 95 -4.41 0.10 4.33
CA MET A 95 -5.59 0.12 3.44
C MET A 95 -5.43 -0.86 2.28
N ALA A 96 -6.36 -1.82 2.16
CA ALA A 96 -6.41 -2.75 1.04
C ALA A 96 -7.37 -2.23 -0.03
N LYS A 97 -6.82 -1.78 -1.16
CA LYS A 97 -7.58 -1.17 -2.25
C LYS A 97 -6.93 -1.42 -3.62
N THR A 98 -7.66 -1.15 -4.71
CA THR A 98 -7.12 -1.24 -6.07
C THR A 98 -5.87 -0.37 -6.26
N HIS A 99 -4.92 -0.86 -7.04
CA HIS A 99 -3.71 -0.11 -7.43
C HIS A 99 -3.94 0.83 -8.65
N LEU A 100 -5.09 0.72 -9.33
CA LEU A 100 -5.37 1.47 -10.56
C LEU A 100 -5.91 2.89 -10.31
N SER A 101 -6.36 3.18 -9.09
CA SER A 101 -7.00 4.44 -8.73
C SER A 101 -6.69 4.81 -7.29
N LEU A 102 -6.66 6.08 -6.94
CA LEU A 102 -6.70 6.53 -5.55
C LEU A 102 -8.09 6.36 -4.92
N SER A 103 -9.17 6.25 -5.72
CA SER A 103 -10.49 5.82 -5.23
C SER A 103 -10.57 4.29 -5.07
N HIS A 104 -11.73 3.80 -4.64
CA HIS A 104 -12.05 2.37 -4.60
C HIS A 104 -12.40 1.79 -5.98
N ASP A 105 -12.74 2.62 -6.95
CA ASP A 105 -13.20 2.22 -8.27
C ASP A 105 -12.03 2.12 -9.26
N PRO A 106 -11.66 0.91 -9.74
CA PRO A 106 -10.57 0.72 -10.69
C PRO A 106 -10.84 1.34 -12.08
N ALA A 107 -12.09 1.66 -12.41
CA ALA A 107 -12.43 2.31 -13.66
C ALA A 107 -12.12 3.82 -13.64
N ARG A 108 -12.16 4.45 -12.48
CA ARG A 108 -11.79 5.85 -12.28
C ARG A 108 -10.28 5.98 -12.04
N LYS A 109 -9.48 5.72 -13.05
CA LYS A 109 -8.01 5.65 -12.95
C LYS A 109 -7.38 6.95 -12.43
N GLY A 110 -6.23 6.80 -11.76
CA GLY A 110 -5.41 7.92 -11.30
C GLY A 110 -5.95 8.60 -10.04
N VAL A 111 -6.13 9.92 -10.07
CA VAL A 111 -6.49 10.77 -8.93
C VAL A 111 -7.90 11.35 -9.10
N PRO A 112 -8.96 10.56 -8.91
CA PRO A 112 -10.34 11.08 -8.99
C PRO A 112 -10.64 12.01 -7.83
N LYS A 113 -11.65 12.88 -8.03
CA LYS A 113 -12.18 13.82 -7.03
C LYS A 113 -13.65 13.53 -6.78
N ASN A 114 -14.20 14.11 -5.71
CA ASN A 114 -15.62 14.02 -5.34
C ASN A 114 -16.07 12.58 -5.19
N TYR A 115 -15.53 11.88 -4.21
CA TYR A 115 -15.91 10.51 -3.89
C TYR A 115 -15.77 10.23 -2.39
N THR A 116 -16.64 9.38 -1.89
CA THR A 116 -16.55 8.78 -0.56
C THR A 116 -15.92 7.39 -0.67
N LEU A 117 -15.01 7.06 0.22
CA LEU A 117 -14.32 5.77 0.22
C LEU A 117 -15.17 4.74 0.99
N PRO A 118 -15.71 3.68 0.35
CA PRO A 118 -16.47 2.66 1.04
C PRO A 118 -15.54 1.66 1.74
N ILE A 119 -15.88 1.29 2.97
CA ILE A 119 -15.24 0.25 3.76
C ILE A 119 -16.27 -0.87 4.04
N PRO A 120 -16.43 -1.83 3.12
CA PRO A 120 -17.35 -2.95 3.31
C PRO A 120 -16.96 -3.89 4.45
N ASP A 121 -15.66 -4.01 4.72
CA ASP A 121 -15.16 -4.88 5.79
C ASP A 121 -13.80 -4.40 6.30
N ILE A 122 -13.44 -4.83 7.51
CA ILE A 122 -12.11 -4.64 8.10
C ILE A 122 -11.62 -5.96 8.69
N ARG A 123 -10.34 -6.25 8.57
CA ARG A 123 -9.72 -7.45 9.12
C ARG A 123 -8.51 -7.08 9.98
N ALA A 124 -8.13 -8.00 10.86
CA ALA A 124 -6.98 -7.83 11.74
C ALA A 124 -5.90 -8.86 11.39
N SER A 125 -4.68 -8.39 11.20
CA SER A 125 -3.47 -9.21 11.10
C SER A 125 -2.65 -8.99 12.37
N VAL A 126 -3.13 -9.54 13.49
CA VAL A 126 -2.59 -9.24 14.83
C VAL A 126 -1.15 -9.69 14.97
N GLY A 127 -0.81 -10.86 14.40
CA GLY A 127 0.57 -11.36 14.41
C GLY A 127 1.56 -10.47 13.63
N ALA A 128 1.08 -9.72 12.63
CA ALA A 128 1.87 -8.74 11.89
C ALA A 128 1.71 -7.31 12.44
N GLY A 129 0.79 -7.10 13.38
CA GLY A 129 0.63 -5.85 14.12
C GLY A 129 -0.10 -4.73 13.36
N PHE A 130 -1.11 -5.05 12.52
CA PHE A 130 -1.92 -4.03 11.84
C PHE A 130 -3.36 -4.47 11.59
N LEU A 131 -4.23 -3.49 11.35
CA LEU A 131 -5.59 -3.68 10.82
C LEU A 131 -5.62 -3.33 9.34
N TYR A 132 -6.45 -4.04 8.54
CA TYR A 132 -6.58 -3.74 7.13
C TYR A 132 -8.04 -3.62 6.68
N PRO A 133 -8.50 -2.38 6.49
CA PRO A 133 -9.78 -2.10 5.86
C PRO A 133 -9.76 -2.52 4.39
N LEU A 134 -10.83 -3.17 3.94
CA LEU A 134 -11.02 -3.52 2.54
C LEU A 134 -11.81 -2.39 1.87
N CYS A 135 -11.26 -1.82 0.80
CA CYS A 135 -11.88 -0.73 0.06
C CYS A 135 -12.43 -1.27 -1.28
N GLY A 136 -13.64 -1.81 -1.25
CA GLY A 136 -14.24 -2.49 -2.38
C GLY A 136 -14.03 -4.02 -2.35
N GLU A 137 -14.23 -4.67 -3.50
CA GLU A 137 -13.98 -6.11 -3.65
C GLU A 137 -12.49 -6.41 -3.68
N MET A 138 -11.98 -6.99 -2.60
CA MET A 138 -10.58 -7.40 -2.49
C MET A 138 -10.48 -8.90 -2.27
N ARG A 139 -9.79 -9.57 -3.16
CA ARG A 139 -9.45 -10.99 -2.99
C ARG A 139 -8.21 -11.10 -2.12
N THR A 140 -8.28 -11.91 -1.07
CA THR A 140 -7.11 -12.26 -0.27
C THR A 140 -6.35 -13.39 -0.93
N MET A 141 -5.03 -13.28 -0.97
CA MET A 141 -4.18 -14.36 -1.44
C MET A 141 -4.25 -15.53 -0.44
N PRO A 142 -4.42 -16.78 -0.90
CA PRO A 142 -4.25 -17.95 -0.05
C PRO A 142 -2.87 -17.98 0.59
N GLY A 143 -2.74 -18.63 1.75
CA GLY A 143 -1.44 -18.82 2.38
C GLY A 143 -0.46 -19.55 1.46
N LEU A 144 0.79 -19.10 1.42
CA LEU A 144 1.84 -19.77 0.68
C LEU A 144 2.33 -21.01 1.47
N PRO A 145 2.68 -22.12 0.79
CA PRO A 145 3.32 -23.26 1.45
C PRO A 145 4.70 -22.90 2.00
N SER A 146 5.20 -23.68 2.96
CA SER A 146 6.53 -23.49 3.56
C SER A 146 7.66 -23.57 2.52
N ARG A 147 7.43 -24.30 1.42
CA ARG A 147 8.30 -24.36 0.23
C ARG A 147 7.48 -23.93 -0.99
N PRO A 148 7.43 -22.63 -1.29
CA PRO A 148 6.67 -22.11 -2.43
C PRO A 148 7.36 -22.45 -3.76
N VAL A 149 6.56 -22.62 -4.81
CA VAL A 149 7.03 -23.02 -6.16
C VAL A 149 8.10 -22.08 -6.73
N PHE A 150 8.07 -20.80 -6.40
CA PHE A 150 9.06 -19.82 -6.88
C PHE A 150 10.51 -20.20 -6.53
N MET A 151 10.72 -21.03 -5.50
CA MET A 151 12.08 -21.50 -5.12
C MET A 151 12.63 -22.54 -6.09
N GLU A 152 11.80 -23.09 -6.97
CA GLU A 152 12.16 -24.13 -7.95
C GLU A 152 12.05 -23.63 -9.39
N VAL A 153 11.47 -22.43 -9.58
CA VAL A 153 11.37 -21.81 -10.91
C VAL A 153 12.73 -21.27 -11.32
N ASP A 154 13.19 -21.71 -12.48
CA ASP A 154 14.47 -21.27 -13.06
C ASP A 154 14.34 -21.19 -14.58
N ILE A 155 15.42 -20.78 -15.24
CA ILE A 155 15.55 -20.71 -16.70
C ILE A 155 16.67 -21.67 -17.09
N ASP A 156 16.39 -22.62 -18.01
CA ASP A 156 17.39 -23.51 -18.54
C ASP A 156 18.36 -22.83 -19.54
N GLU A 157 19.35 -23.59 -20.03
CA GLU A 157 20.37 -23.07 -20.95
C GLU A 157 19.78 -22.59 -22.29
N GLU A 158 18.60 -23.10 -22.67
CA GLU A 158 17.86 -22.69 -23.87
C GLU A 158 16.94 -21.47 -23.62
N GLY A 159 16.90 -20.94 -22.39
CA GLY A 159 16.05 -19.78 -22.01
C GLY A 159 14.59 -20.15 -21.73
N LYS A 160 14.28 -21.41 -21.52
CA LYS A 160 12.94 -21.90 -21.22
C LYS A 160 12.72 -21.95 -19.70
N THR A 161 11.55 -21.51 -19.24
CA THR A 161 11.17 -21.61 -17.83
C THR A 161 10.96 -23.07 -17.41
N VAL A 162 11.61 -23.49 -16.33
CA VAL A 162 11.51 -24.82 -15.69
C VAL A 162 11.03 -24.68 -14.26
N GLY A 163 10.55 -25.77 -13.65
CA GLY A 163 10.15 -25.81 -12.24
C GLY A 163 8.78 -25.19 -11.92
N LEU A 164 7.93 -24.94 -12.92
CA LEU A 164 6.58 -24.41 -12.68
C LEU A 164 5.59 -25.48 -12.18
N PHE A 165 5.85 -26.78 -12.44
CA PHE A 165 5.02 -27.93 -12.11
C PHE A 165 5.87 -29.15 -11.79
#